data_568eaeefdbec35ddb4d16331f00440c6
#
_entry.id   568eaeefdbec35ddb4d16331f00440c6
#
_cell.length_a   1.000
_cell.length_b   1.000
_cell.length_c   1.000
_cell.angle_alpha   90.00
_cell.angle_beta   90.00
_cell.angle_gamma   90.00
#
_symmetry.space_group_name_H-M   'P 1'
#
loop_
_entity.id
_entity.type
_entity.pdbx_description
1 polymer ?
#
loop_
_entity_poly.entity_id
_entity_poly.type
_entity_poly.pdbx_seq_one_letter_code
_entity_poly.pdbx_strand_id
1 'polypeptide(L)'
;MWRRNSETFFYAKVAEEQGEFDIVDVCRRLCEKMIFRHPHVFSDKKASDAEQVSENWELMKMKEKGGNKRVLSGVPDSMPPILKAYSMQDKARGVGFDWECPAQVWDKVKEEQGEFQAELEAMAREEGELDKAPAGYTMTPVPGSARDRAEEELGDFLFATVNAARLYGLNPDTALNRACDKFRRRFTYLEEHTLRQGRSLKEMTLSEMDAIWDKAKEEGL
;
A
#
# COMPACT_ATOMS: atom_id res chain seq x y z
N MET A 1 7.65 16.07 6.56
CA MET A 1 8.39 16.72 5.45
C MET A 1 9.78 17.20 5.86
N TRP A 2 9.96 17.86 7.00
CA TRP A 2 11.26 18.40 7.46
C TRP A 2 12.38 17.35 7.72
N ARG A 3 12.06 16.16 8.27
CA ARG A 3 13.08 15.13 8.57
C ARG A 3 13.83 14.62 7.33
N ARG A 4 13.16 14.37 6.21
CA ARG A 4 13.81 13.85 4.99
C ARG A 4 14.75 14.86 4.32
N ASN A 5 14.45 16.14 4.41
CA ASN A 5 15.32 17.19 3.86
C ASN A 5 16.58 17.36 4.71
N SER A 6 16.48 17.25 6.05
CA SER A 6 17.65 17.34 6.93
C SER A 6 18.65 16.21 6.70
N GLU A 7 18.19 14.99 6.39
CA GLU A 7 19.08 13.87 6.05
C GLU A 7 19.88 14.12 4.77
N THR A 8 19.23 14.64 3.72
CA THR A 8 19.93 14.98 2.45
C THR A 8 21.02 16.02 2.67
N PHE A 9 20.75 17.08 3.45
CA PHE A 9 21.74 18.10 3.79
C PHE A 9 22.89 17.53 4.62
N PHE A 10 22.59 16.66 5.58
CA PHE A 10 23.57 16.01 6.43
C PHE A 10 24.53 15.15 5.60
N TYR A 11 24.00 14.27 4.73
CA TYR A 11 24.83 13.42 3.87
C TYR A 11 25.65 14.23 2.85
N ALA A 12 25.07 15.30 2.29
CA ALA A 12 25.82 16.18 1.39
C ALA A 12 26.99 16.88 2.12
N LYS A 13 26.78 17.26 3.40
CA LYS A 13 27.86 17.87 4.19
C LYS A 13 28.97 16.87 4.53
N VAL A 14 28.63 15.64 4.87
CA VAL A 14 29.62 14.57 5.12
C VAL A 14 30.42 14.27 3.83
N ALA A 15 29.77 14.21 2.66
CA ALA A 15 30.44 13.98 1.39
C ALA A 15 31.36 15.15 0.98
N GLU A 16 30.94 16.40 1.26
CA GLU A 16 31.77 17.61 1.06
C GLU A 16 33.05 17.54 1.90
N GLU A 17 32.96 17.12 3.16
CA GLU A 17 34.13 16.96 4.04
C GLU A 17 35.10 15.87 3.55
N GLN A 18 34.59 14.88 2.81
CA GLN A 18 35.39 13.83 2.15
C GLN A 18 35.88 14.23 0.76
N GLY A 19 35.51 15.40 0.25
CA GLY A 19 35.88 15.89 -1.06
C GLY A 19 35.20 15.19 -2.24
N GLU A 20 34.04 14.53 -2.00
CA GLU A 20 33.33 13.79 -3.04
C GLU A 20 32.33 14.67 -3.81
N PHE A 21 31.35 15.26 -3.13
CA PHE A 21 30.33 16.17 -3.71
C PHE A 21 29.71 17.04 -2.63
N ASP A 22 29.14 18.17 -3.03
CA ASP A 22 28.44 19.10 -2.17
C ASP A 22 26.92 19.17 -2.46
N ILE A 23 26.20 19.99 -1.71
CA ILE A 23 24.76 20.19 -1.90
C ILE A 23 24.44 20.83 -3.28
N VAL A 24 25.35 21.63 -3.83
CA VAL A 24 25.16 22.25 -5.15
C VAL A 24 25.23 21.20 -6.25
N ASP A 25 26.11 20.21 -6.11
CA ASP A 25 26.17 19.05 -7.02
C ASP A 25 24.91 18.22 -6.98
N VAL A 26 24.36 17.99 -5.78
CA VAL A 26 23.06 17.30 -5.60
C VAL A 26 21.95 18.08 -6.31
N CYS A 27 21.86 19.40 -6.10
CA CYS A 27 20.87 20.25 -6.74
C CYS A 27 21.02 20.28 -8.26
N ARG A 28 22.26 20.39 -8.77
CA ARG A 28 22.55 20.40 -10.21
C ARG A 28 22.08 19.10 -10.87
N ARG A 29 22.46 17.95 -10.32
CA ARG A 29 22.02 16.63 -10.81
C ARG A 29 20.51 16.47 -10.77
N LEU A 30 19.85 16.98 -9.73
CA LEU A 30 18.39 16.96 -9.63
C LEU A 30 17.76 17.80 -10.76
N CYS A 31 18.25 19.03 -10.99
CA CYS A 31 17.75 19.89 -12.06
C CYS A 31 17.96 19.26 -13.45
N GLU A 32 19.12 18.72 -13.74
CA GLU A 32 19.41 18.01 -15.00
C GLU A 32 18.43 16.85 -15.21
N LYS A 33 18.20 16.06 -14.18
CA LYS A 33 17.24 14.95 -14.17
C LYS A 33 15.82 15.42 -14.42
N MET A 34 15.39 16.51 -13.80
CA MET A 34 14.05 17.08 -14.00
C MET A 34 13.87 17.63 -15.41
N ILE A 35 14.86 18.35 -15.96
CA ILE A 35 14.84 18.85 -17.35
C ILE A 35 14.75 17.68 -18.33
N PHE A 36 15.57 16.65 -18.15
CA PHE A 36 15.59 15.47 -19.02
C PHE A 36 14.25 14.72 -19.02
N ARG A 37 13.61 14.59 -17.85
CA ARG A 37 12.36 13.83 -17.69
C ARG A 37 11.10 14.60 -18.07
N HIS A 38 11.19 15.91 -18.25
CA HIS A 38 10.05 16.77 -18.62
C HIS A 38 10.25 17.47 -19.98
N PRO A 39 10.46 16.71 -21.07
CA PRO A 39 10.70 17.31 -22.38
C PRO A 39 9.50 18.14 -22.86
N HIS A 40 8.29 17.85 -22.41
CA HIS A 40 7.09 18.62 -22.70
C HIS A 40 7.09 20.03 -22.08
N VAL A 41 7.93 20.28 -21.06
CA VAL A 41 8.11 21.61 -20.43
C VAL A 41 9.33 22.33 -20.97
N PHE A 42 10.41 21.60 -21.21
CA PHE A 42 11.74 22.17 -21.52
C PHE A 42 12.17 21.98 -22.99
N SER A 43 11.34 21.39 -23.87
CA SER A 43 11.59 21.26 -25.30
C SER A 43 10.32 21.47 -26.11
N ASP A 44 10.44 21.46 -27.45
CA ASP A 44 9.32 21.64 -28.38
C ASP A 44 8.34 20.43 -28.44
N LYS A 45 8.59 19.39 -27.66
CA LYS A 45 7.72 18.21 -27.60
C LYS A 45 6.50 18.51 -26.75
N LYS A 46 5.33 18.57 -27.40
CA LYS A 46 4.04 18.72 -26.70
C LYS A 46 3.54 17.34 -26.28
N ALA A 47 3.00 17.23 -25.05
CA ALA A 47 2.18 16.10 -24.63
C ALA A 47 0.70 16.50 -24.75
N SER A 48 -0.15 15.59 -25.22
CA SER A 48 -1.57 15.87 -25.47
C SER A 48 -2.38 15.90 -24.16
N ASP A 49 -1.97 15.11 -23.17
CA ASP A 49 -2.67 14.95 -21.90
C ASP A 49 -1.72 14.48 -20.78
N ALA A 50 -2.26 14.39 -19.55
CA ALA A 50 -1.51 14.00 -18.37
C ALA A 50 -1.03 12.53 -18.40
N GLU A 51 -1.76 11.67 -19.10
CA GLU A 51 -1.43 10.25 -19.22
C GLU A 51 -0.18 10.07 -20.09
N GLN A 52 -0.12 10.73 -21.25
CA GLN A 52 1.04 10.75 -22.12
C GLN A 52 2.28 11.37 -21.42
N VAL A 53 2.08 12.35 -20.55
CA VAL A 53 3.17 12.90 -19.70
C VAL A 53 3.71 11.83 -18.78
N SER A 54 2.85 11.04 -18.12
CA SER A 54 3.23 9.98 -17.19
C SER A 54 3.99 8.84 -17.90
N GLU A 55 3.49 8.38 -19.05
CA GLU A 55 4.14 7.35 -19.88
C GLU A 55 5.52 7.81 -20.38
N ASN A 56 5.59 9.01 -20.92
CA ASN A 56 6.84 9.59 -21.37
C ASN A 56 7.86 9.73 -20.23
N TRP A 57 7.40 10.06 -19.03
CA TRP A 57 8.27 10.20 -17.85
C TRP A 57 8.91 8.87 -17.42
N GLU A 58 8.14 7.76 -17.39
CA GLU A 58 8.68 6.43 -17.11
C GLU A 58 9.63 5.95 -18.23
N LEU A 59 9.29 6.18 -19.51
CA LEU A 59 10.17 5.87 -20.63
C LEU A 59 11.51 6.67 -20.58
N MET A 60 11.46 7.95 -20.23
CA MET A 60 12.67 8.77 -20.08
C MET A 60 13.51 8.30 -18.89
N LYS A 61 12.89 7.88 -17.81
CA LYS A 61 13.57 7.32 -16.65
C LYS A 61 14.31 6.01 -16.94
N MET A 62 13.77 5.17 -17.85
CA MET A 62 14.46 3.97 -18.33
C MET A 62 15.65 4.27 -19.26
N LYS A 63 15.59 5.39 -20.00
CA LYS A 63 16.67 5.86 -20.92
C LYS A 63 17.78 6.61 -20.20
N GLU A 64 17.59 7.00 -18.96
CA GLU A 64 18.57 7.74 -18.19
C GLU A 64 19.85 6.91 -17.97
N LYS A 65 21.02 7.53 -18.19
CA LYS A 65 22.31 6.86 -18.01
C LYS A 65 22.51 6.51 -16.53
N GLY A 66 22.53 5.20 -16.20
CA GLY A 66 22.49 4.70 -14.83
C GLY A 66 21.09 4.56 -14.23
N GLY A 67 20.03 4.78 -15.03
CA GLY A 67 18.65 4.56 -14.63
C GLY A 67 18.28 3.08 -14.49
N ASN A 68 17.13 2.84 -13.88
CA ASN A 68 16.60 1.49 -13.67
C ASN A 68 16.32 0.80 -15.02
N LYS A 69 17.04 -0.27 -15.32
CA LYS A 69 16.86 -1.06 -16.55
C LYS A 69 15.54 -1.84 -16.59
N ARG A 70 14.88 -2.01 -15.45
CA ARG A 70 13.60 -2.72 -15.31
C ARG A 70 12.56 -1.81 -14.68
N VAL A 71 11.33 -1.89 -15.14
CA VAL A 71 10.21 -1.03 -14.69
C VAL A 71 10.06 -1.03 -13.18
N LEU A 72 10.09 -2.20 -12.56
CA LEU A 72 9.85 -2.36 -11.13
C LEU A 72 11.08 -2.15 -10.25
N SER A 73 12.29 -2.07 -10.81
CA SER A 73 13.52 -1.91 -10.00
C SER A 73 13.62 -0.58 -9.23
N GLY A 74 12.73 0.37 -9.54
CA GLY A 74 12.63 1.63 -8.79
C GLY A 74 11.63 1.60 -7.64
N VAL A 75 11.06 0.44 -7.28
CA VAL A 75 10.19 0.28 -6.12
C VAL A 75 11.05 -0.23 -4.96
N PRO A 76 11.21 0.55 -3.87
CA PRO A 76 12.04 0.13 -2.74
C PRO A 76 11.44 -1.07 -2.01
N ASP A 77 12.28 -2.03 -1.60
CA ASP A 77 11.83 -3.19 -0.83
C ASP A 77 11.30 -2.82 0.55
N SER A 78 11.79 -1.72 1.12
CA SER A 78 11.36 -1.18 2.42
C SER A 78 10.03 -0.42 2.38
N MET A 79 9.38 -0.31 1.21
CA MET A 79 8.09 0.38 1.10
C MET A 79 6.99 -0.41 1.82
N PRO A 80 6.06 0.26 2.54
CA PRO A 80 4.91 -0.42 3.13
C PRO A 80 4.12 -1.21 2.08
N PRO A 81 3.63 -2.44 2.38
CA PRO A 81 3.11 -3.37 1.38
C PRO A 81 2.00 -2.80 0.49
N ILE A 82 1.02 -2.08 1.04
CA ILE A 82 -0.09 -1.48 0.27
C ILE A 82 0.43 -0.43 -0.71
N LEU A 83 1.34 0.44 -0.28
CA LEU A 83 1.96 1.44 -1.14
C LEU A 83 2.89 0.79 -2.17
N LYS A 84 3.57 -0.30 -1.79
CA LYS A 84 4.42 -1.08 -2.70
C LYS A 84 3.60 -1.70 -3.82
N ALA A 85 2.50 -2.37 -3.50
CA ALA A 85 1.57 -2.95 -4.46
C ALA A 85 1.02 -1.88 -5.42
N TYR A 86 0.49 -0.77 -4.88
CA TYR A 86 0.01 0.35 -5.69
C TYR A 86 1.09 0.90 -6.62
N SER A 87 2.31 1.13 -6.12
CA SER A 87 3.42 1.65 -6.92
C SER A 87 3.87 0.69 -8.01
N MET A 88 3.86 -0.62 -7.75
CA MET A 88 4.19 -1.64 -8.75
C MET A 88 3.16 -1.66 -9.89
N GLN A 89 1.88 -1.63 -9.55
CA GLN A 89 0.77 -1.62 -10.51
C GLN A 89 0.75 -0.34 -11.34
N ASP A 90 0.96 0.83 -10.73
CA ASP A 90 1.01 2.09 -11.44
C ASP A 90 2.19 2.16 -12.42
N LYS A 91 3.35 1.60 -12.04
CA LYS A 91 4.50 1.48 -12.95
C LYS A 91 4.25 0.51 -14.10
N ALA A 92 3.59 -0.62 -13.85
CA ALA A 92 3.20 -1.58 -14.88
C ALA A 92 2.23 -0.94 -15.88
N ARG A 93 1.25 -0.16 -15.39
CA ARG A 93 0.37 0.66 -16.22
C ARG A 93 1.15 1.60 -17.16
N GLY A 94 2.17 2.28 -16.63
CA GLY A 94 3.00 3.22 -17.39
C GLY A 94 3.77 2.61 -18.59
N VAL A 95 3.78 1.28 -18.72
CA VAL A 95 4.36 0.55 -19.87
C VAL A 95 3.30 -0.25 -20.64
N GLY A 96 2.01 0.04 -20.42
CA GLY A 96 0.89 -0.57 -21.14
C GLY A 96 0.39 -1.90 -20.54
N PHE A 97 0.88 -2.31 -19.37
CA PHE A 97 0.37 -3.49 -18.67
C PHE A 97 -0.72 -3.08 -17.69
N ASP A 98 -1.94 -2.93 -18.19
CA ASP A 98 -3.12 -2.57 -17.41
C ASP A 98 -4.41 -3.14 -18.01
N TRP A 99 -5.50 -3.07 -17.25
CA TRP A 99 -6.83 -3.45 -17.69
C TRP A 99 -7.40 -2.43 -18.68
N GLU A 100 -8.14 -2.90 -19.67
CA GLU A 100 -8.78 -2.02 -20.66
C GLU A 100 -9.91 -1.17 -20.04
N CYS A 101 -10.61 -1.71 -19.05
CA CYS A 101 -11.62 -0.96 -18.30
C CYS A 101 -11.65 -1.37 -16.81
N PRO A 102 -12.06 -0.44 -15.91
CA PRO A 102 -12.09 -0.70 -14.47
C PRO A 102 -13.02 -1.85 -14.03
N ALA A 103 -14.05 -2.17 -14.84
CA ALA A 103 -15.00 -3.24 -14.50
C ALA A 103 -14.35 -4.63 -14.51
N GLN A 104 -13.37 -4.84 -15.39
CA GLN A 104 -12.70 -6.15 -15.56
C GLN A 104 -11.90 -6.57 -14.32
N VAL A 105 -11.40 -5.63 -13.54
CA VAL A 105 -10.62 -5.93 -12.33
C VAL A 105 -11.44 -6.66 -11.27
N TRP A 106 -12.77 -6.45 -11.25
CA TRP A 106 -13.64 -7.10 -10.27
C TRP A 106 -13.79 -8.60 -10.50
N ASP A 107 -13.64 -9.07 -11.74
CA ASP A 107 -13.63 -10.50 -12.00
C ASP A 107 -12.38 -11.14 -11.41
N LYS A 108 -11.21 -10.46 -11.52
CA LYS A 108 -9.98 -10.92 -10.87
C LYS A 108 -10.06 -10.86 -9.34
N VAL A 109 -10.67 -9.80 -8.76
CA VAL A 109 -10.88 -9.72 -7.31
C VAL A 109 -11.73 -10.88 -6.80
N LYS A 110 -12.77 -11.28 -7.55
CA LYS A 110 -13.63 -12.43 -7.18
C LYS A 110 -12.90 -13.76 -7.34
N GLU A 111 -12.08 -13.90 -8.37
CA GLU A 111 -11.22 -15.07 -8.60
C GLU A 111 -10.30 -15.26 -7.39
N GLU A 112 -9.49 -14.25 -7.05
CA GLU A 112 -8.56 -14.30 -5.91
C GLU A 112 -9.28 -14.52 -4.56
N GLN A 113 -10.46 -13.92 -4.39
CA GLN A 113 -11.28 -14.18 -3.22
C GLN A 113 -11.70 -15.66 -3.15
N GLY A 114 -12.06 -16.26 -4.29
CA GLY A 114 -12.45 -17.67 -4.37
C GLY A 114 -11.29 -18.61 -4.09
N GLU A 115 -10.10 -18.31 -4.61
CA GLU A 115 -8.87 -19.07 -4.38
C GLU A 115 -8.46 -19.00 -2.89
N PHE A 116 -8.48 -17.82 -2.30
CA PHE A 116 -8.25 -17.65 -0.87
C PHE A 116 -9.27 -18.45 -0.01
N GLN A 117 -10.55 -18.42 -0.35
CA GLN A 117 -11.57 -19.20 0.37
C GLN A 117 -11.33 -20.71 0.24
N ALA A 118 -10.93 -21.19 -0.94
CA ALA A 118 -10.63 -22.59 -1.17
C ALA A 118 -9.45 -23.08 -0.31
N GLU A 119 -8.39 -22.27 -0.16
CA GLU A 119 -7.26 -22.61 0.70
C GLU A 119 -7.63 -22.55 2.19
N LEU A 120 -8.53 -21.64 2.62
CA LEU A 120 -9.06 -21.66 3.99
C LEU A 120 -9.84 -22.95 4.28
N GLU A 121 -10.62 -23.44 3.32
CA GLU A 121 -11.31 -24.73 3.44
C GLU A 121 -10.34 -25.91 3.45
N ALA A 122 -9.27 -25.84 2.68
CA ALA A 122 -8.21 -26.85 2.70
C ALA A 122 -7.48 -26.85 4.05
N MET A 123 -7.16 -25.68 4.58
CA MET A 123 -6.56 -25.52 5.89
C MET A 123 -7.44 -26.10 7.01
N ALA A 124 -8.75 -25.84 6.98
CA ALA A 124 -9.70 -26.41 7.93
C ALA A 124 -9.76 -27.96 7.86
N ARG A 125 -9.62 -28.53 6.64
CA ARG A 125 -9.56 -29.99 6.45
C ARG A 125 -8.26 -30.63 6.94
N GLU A 126 -7.11 -29.93 6.78
CA GLU A 126 -5.79 -30.43 7.15
C GLU A 126 -5.50 -30.21 8.64
N GLU A 127 -5.85 -29.07 9.20
CA GLU A 127 -5.52 -28.64 10.57
C GLU A 127 -6.70 -28.76 11.56
N GLY A 128 -7.91 -29.03 11.05
CA GLY A 128 -9.17 -29.00 11.81
C GLY A 128 -9.78 -27.59 11.86
N GLU A 129 -11.08 -27.50 12.16
CA GLU A 129 -11.74 -26.22 12.37
C GLU A 129 -11.14 -25.51 13.59
N LEU A 130 -10.88 -24.20 13.43
CA LEU A 130 -10.39 -23.37 14.51
C LEU A 130 -11.55 -23.03 15.44
N ASP A 131 -11.61 -23.65 16.61
CA ASP A 131 -12.60 -23.32 17.66
C ASP A 131 -12.50 -21.86 18.13
N LYS A 132 -11.32 -21.27 18.04
CA LYS A 132 -11.03 -19.86 18.36
C LYS A 132 -9.95 -19.32 17.45
N ALA A 133 -10.08 -18.03 17.11
CA ALA A 133 -9.01 -17.34 16.42
C ALA A 133 -7.70 -17.41 17.23
N PRO A 134 -6.56 -17.78 16.60
CA PRO A 134 -5.27 -17.81 17.28
C PRO A 134 -4.90 -16.43 17.79
N ALA A 135 -4.29 -16.38 18.97
CA ALA A 135 -3.83 -15.13 19.56
C ALA A 135 -2.54 -14.65 18.87
N GLY A 136 -2.67 -13.59 18.07
CA GLY A 136 -1.53 -12.87 17.46
C GLY A 136 -0.94 -13.52 16.20
N TYR A 137 0.01 -12.83 15.60
CA TYR A 137 0.79 -13.29 14.42
C TYR A 137 1.91 -14.25 14.85
N THR A 138 1.58 -15.39 15.39
CA THR A 138 2.60 -16.21 16.07
C THR A 138 3.15 -17.38 15.25
N MET A 139 2.62 -17.63 14.06
CA MET A 139 3.02 -18.80 13.29
C MET A 139 3.55 -18.39 11.91
N THR A 140 4.85 -18.53 11.71
CA THR A 140 5.39 -18.62 10.35
C THR A 140 4.85 -19.91 9.73
N PRO A 141 4.13 -19.86 8.61
CA PRO A 141 3.62 -21.05 7.96
C PRO A 141 4.76 -22.01 7.61
N VAL A 142 4.49 -23.30 7.70
CA VAL A 142 5.42 -24.31 7.15
C VAL A 142 5.33 -24.24 5.64
N PRO A 143 6.46 -24.05 4.92
CA PRO A 143 6.45 -23.98 3.46
C PRO A 143 5.70 -25.14 2.81
N GLY A 144 4.74 -24.83 1.93
CA GLY A 144 3.88 -25.79 1.23
C GLY A 144 2.71 -26.34 2.03
N SER A 145 2.50 -25.91 3.28
CA SER A 145 1.30 -26.23 4.06
C SER A 145 0.06 -25.49 3.50
N ALA A 146 -1.16 -25.96 3.85
CA ALA A 146 -2.39 -25.24 3.49
C ALA A 146 -2.42 -23.81 4.05
N ARG A 147 -1.83 -23.57 5.22
CA ARG A 147 -1.69 -22.25 5.80
C ARG A 147 -0.77 -21.34 4.98
N ASP A 148 0.34 -21.87 4.48
CA ASP A 148 1.28 -21.15 3.60
C ASP A 148 0.59 -20.72 2.30
N ARG A 149 -0.12 -21.67 1.65
CA ARG A 149 -0.92 -21.37 0.45
C ARG A 149 -2.02 -20.36 0.72
N ALA A 150 -2.75 -20.49 1.84
CA ALA A 150 -3.78 -19.52 2.22
C ALA A 150 -3.20 -18.11 2.46
N GLU A 151 -1.95 -17.99 2.96
CA GLU A 151 -1.27 -16.70 3.11
C GLU A 151 -0.85 -16.12 1.76
N GLU A 152 -0.42 -16.96 0.80
CA GLU A 152 -0.14 -16.54 -0.59
C GLU A 152 -1.41 -16.00 -1.25
N GLU A 153 -2.52 -16.74 -1.23
CA GLU A 153 -3.79 -16.33 -1.85
C GLU A 153 -4.39 -15.08 -1.17
N LEU A 154 -4.24 -14.93 0.14
CA LEU A 154 -4.58 -13.68 0.81
C LEU A 154 -3.77 -12.51 0.25
N GLY A 155 -2.49 -12.73 -0.03
CA GLY A 155 -1.61 -11.73 -0.65
C GLY A 155 -2.12 -11.32 -2.03
N ASP A 156 -2.51 -12.26 -2.88
CA ASP A 156 -3.01 -12.02 -4.23
C ASP A 156 -4.39 -11.34 -4.21
N PHE A 157 -5.28 -11.75 -3.31
CA PHE A 157 -6.57 -11.07 -3.08
C PHE A 157 -6.38 -9.59 -2.65
N LEU A 158 -5.46 -9.32 -1.73
CA LEU A 158 -5.13 -7.96 -1.33
C LEU A 158 -4.51 -7.15 -2.48
N PHE A 159 -3.63 -7.76 -3.27
CA PHE A 159 -3.02 -7.13 -4.43
C PHE A 159 -4.05 -6.78 -5.51
N ALA A 160 -4.99 -7.68 -5.82
CA ALA A 160 -6.10 -7.43 -6.73
C ALA A 160 -7.02 -6.31 -6.22
N THR A 161 -7.31 -6.28 -4.91
CA THR A 161 -8.11 -5.22 -4.28
C THR A 161 -7.42 -3.85 -4.36
N VAL A 162 -6.10 -3.78 -4.15
CA VAL A 162 -5.31 -2.55 -4.33
C VAL A 162 -5.38 -2.09 -5.78
N ASN A 163 -5.34 -3.01 -6.75
CA ASN A 163 -5.46 -2.68 -8.17
C ASN A 163 -6.86 -2.13 -8.52
N ALA A 164 -7.91 -2.72 -7.96
CA ALA A 164 -9.25 -2.18 -8.11
C ALA A 164 -9.32 -0.74 -7.58
N ALA A 165 -8.80 -0.47 -6.38
CA ALA A 165 -8.76 0.88 -5.83
C ALA A 165 -8.03 1.85 -6.78
N ARG A 166 -6.89 1.46 -7.34
CA ARG A 166 -6.10 2.27 -8.28
C ARG A 166 -6.90 2.63 -9.54
N LEU A 167 -7.57 1.66 -10.15
CA LEU A 167 -8.35 1.87 -11.37
C LEU A 167 -9.54 2.82 -11.18
N TYR A 168 -10.08 2.90 -9.97
CA TYR A 168 -11.11 3.89 -9.60
C TYR A 168 -10.51 5.19 -9.03
N GLY A 169 -9.20 5.41 -9.12
CA GLY A 169 -8.54 6.63 -8.62
C GLY A 169 -8.57 6.78 -7.11
N LEU A 170 -8.77 5.68 -6.38
CA LEU A 170 -8.80 5.67 -4.91
C LEU A 170 -7.41 5.36 -4.36
N ASN A 171 -7.04 6.01 -3.25
CA ASN A 171 -5.81 5.70 -2.54
C ASN A 171 -6.09 4.64 -1.45
N PRO A 172 -5.62 3.38 -1.63
CA PRO A 172 -5.93 2.28 -0.70
C PRO A 172 -5.27 2.46 0.68
N ASP A 173 -4.09 3.06 0.75
CA ASP A 173 -3.40 3.34 2.01
C ASP A 173 -4.17 4.37 2.84
N THR A 174 -4.58 5.48 2.22
CA THR A 174 -5.42 6.49 2.87
C THR A 174 -6.79 5.91 3.29
N ALA A 175 -7.38 5.06 2.44
CA ALA A 175 -8.66 4.44 2.74
C ALA A 175 -8.57 3.52 3.96
N LEU A 176 -7.52 2.68 4.03
CA LEU A 176 -7.28 1.79 5.16
C LEU A 176 -6.97 2.58 6.44
N ASN A 177 -6.14 3.65 6.37
CA ASN A 177 -5.86 4.51 7.50
C ASN A 177 -7.15 5.15 8.07
N ARG A 178 -8.04 5.64 7.20
CA ARG A 178 -9.36 6.16 7.62
C ARG A 178 -10.22 5.10 8.30
N ALA A 179 -10.18 3.85 7.83
CA ALA A 179 -10.89 2.74 8.46
C ALA A 179 -10.31 2.44 9.85
N CYS A 180 -8.99 2.43 10.00
CA CYS A 180 -8.31 2.28 11.30
C CYS A 180 -8.66 3.41 12.27
N ASP A 181 -8.68 4.67 11.81
CA ASP A 181 -9.03 5.82 12.64
C ASP A 181 -10.50 5.78 13.05
N LYS A 182 -11.39 5.36 12.15
CA LYS A 182 -12.81 5.13 12.47
C LYS A 182 -12.97 4.04 13.52
N PHE A 183 -12.29 2.92 13.36
CA PHE A 183 -12.30 1.83 14.35
C PHE A 183 -11.81 2.32 15.70
N ARG A 184 -10.69 3.04 15.74
CA ARG A 184 -10.11 3.59 16.97
C ARG A 184 -11.10 4.51 17.69
N ARG A 185 -11.76 5.43 16.99
CA ARG A 185 -12.76 6.34 17.60
C ARG A 185 -13.90 5.57 18.22
N ARG A 186 -14.47 4.59 17.52
CA ARG A 186 -15.57 3.76 18.02
C ARG A 186 -15.15 2.90 19.21
N PHE A 187 -13.94 2.34 19.15
CA PHE A 187 -13.41 1.55 20.25
C PHE A 187 -13.15 2.41 21.49
N THR A 188 -12.61 3.61 21.34
CA THR A 188 -12.47 4.58 22.44
C THR A 188 -13.83 4.94 23.06
N TYR A 189 -14.85 5.15 22.25
CA TYR A 189 -16.21 5.39 22.73
C TYR A 189 -16.73 4.21 23.57
N LEU A 190 -16.51 2.99 23.10
CA LEU A 190 -16.85 1.76 23.82
C LEU A 190 -16.11 1.68 25.17
N GLU A 191 -14.79 1.95 25.19
CA GLU A 191 -13.98 1.96 26.40
C GLU A 191 -14.50 3.00 27.42
N GLU A 192 -14.71 4.24 26.99
CA GLU A 192 -15.20 5.30 27.84
C GLU A 192 -16.61 5.00 28.42
N HIS A 193 -17.50 4.44 27.60
CA HIS A 193 -18.85 4.06 28.05
C HIS A 193 -18.80 2.98 29.13
N THR A 194 -17.93 1.98 28.95
CA THR A 194 -17.72 0.88 29.88
C THR A 194 -17.12 1.36 31.21
N LEU A 195 -16.08 2.22 31.13
CA LEU A 195 -15.42 2.80 32.30
C LEU A 195 -16.37 3.68 33.12
N ARG A 196 -17.23 4.49 32.46
CA ARG A 196 -18.25 5.31 33.17
C ARG A 196 -19.26 4.47 33.94
N GLN A 197 -19.47 3.21 33.56
CA GLN A 197 -20.32 2.24 34.27
C GLN A 197 -19.58 1.47 35.37
N GLY A 198 -18.29 1.76 35.59
CA GLY A 198 -17.45 1.08 36.56
C GLY A 198 -17.16 -0.41 36.20
N ARG A 199 -17.35 -0.79 34.93
CA ARG A 199 -17.13 -2.14 34.43
C ARG A 199 -15.83 -2.25 33.61
N SER A 200 -15.33 -3.46 33.48
CA SER A 200 -14.23 -3.81 32.58
C SER A 200 -14.78 -4.40 31.28
N LEU A 201 -14.15 -4.10 30.14
CA LEU A 201 -14.47 -4.75 28.85
C LEU A 201 -14.40 -6.27 28.92
N LYS A 202 -13.52 -6.83 29.75
CA LYS A 202 -13.38 -8.29 29.95
C LYS A 202 -14.60 -8.94 30.61
N GLU A 203 -15.43 -8.14 31.27
CA GLU A 203 -16.66 -8.59 31.95
C GLU A 203 -17.90 -8.44 31.08
N MET A 204 -17.75 -7.91 29.87
CA MET A 204 -18.83 -7.69 28.92
C MET A 204 -18.91 -8.85 27.92
N THR A 205 -20.13 -9.18 27.55
CA THR A 205 -20.37 -10.04 26.39
C THR A 205 -20.18 -9.26 25.08
N LEU A 206 -19.92 -9.98 23.99
CA LEU A 206 -19.81 -9.37 22.67
C LEU A 206 -21.09 -8.59 22.31
N SER A 207 -22.27 -9.13 22.62
CA SER A 207 -23.57 -8.47 22.35
C SER A 207 -23.73 -7.15 23.09
N GLU A 208 -23.23 -7.04 24.34
CA GLU A 208 -23.24 -5.78 25.09
C GLU A 208 -22.28 -4.75 24.46
N MET A 209 -21.11 -5.22 24.02
CA MET A 209 -20.14 -4.36 23.32
C MET A 209 -20.68 -3.88 21.97
N ASP A 210 -21.33 -4.75 21.19
CA ASP A 210 -21.95 -4.41 19.91
C ASP A 210 -23.06 -3.36 20.07
N ALA A 211 -23.86 -3.44 21.12
CA ALA A 211 -24.91 -2.45 21.40
C ALA A 211 -24.33 -1.04 21.64
N ILE A 212 -23.15 -0.93 22.27
CA ILE A 212 -22.47 0.35 22.48
C ILE A 212 -21.79 0.79 21.17
N TRP A 213 -21.24 -0.15 20.42
CA TRP A 213 -20.63 0.11 19.11
C TRP A 213 -21.62 0.67 18.09
N ASP A 214 -22.85 0.16 18.09
CA ASP A 214 -23.92 0.66 17.21
C ASP A 214 -24.35 2.08 17.60
N LYS A 215 -24.40 2.42 18.90
CA LYS A 215 -24.60 3.80 19.33
C LYS A 215 -23.49 4.72 18.83
N ALA A 216 -22.21 4.29 18.86
CA ALA A 216 -21.13 5.06 18.31
C ALA A 216 -21.31 5.36 16.81
N LYS A 217 -21.87 4.40 16.04
CA LYS A 217 -22.23 4.61 14.61
C LYS A 217 -23.37 5.62 14.45
N GLU A 218 -24.41 5.54 15.29
CA GLU A 218 -25.55 6.47 15.28
C GLU A 218 -25.11 7.90 15.61
N GLU A 219 -24.09 8.08 16.47
CA GLU A 219 -23.48 9.36 16.79
C GLU A 219 -22.50 9.87 15.71
N GLY A 220 -22.28 9.11 14.63
CA GLY A 220 -21.46 9.51 13.49
C GLY A 220 -19.95 9.29 13.66
N LEU A 221 -19.55 8.47 14.62
CA LEU A 221 -18.14 8.12 14.87
C LEU A 221 -17.60 7.08 13.89
#